data_9bfb4f67d1e231cdaecbc226c1e73b1a
#
_entry.id   9bfb4f67d1e231cdaecbc226c1e73b1a
#
_cell.length_a   1.000
_cell.length_b   1.000
_cell.length_c   1.000
_cell.angle_alpha   90.00
_cell.angle_beta   90.00
_cell.angle_gamma   90.00
#
_symmetry.space_group_name_H-M   'P 1'
#
loop_
_entity.id
_entity.type
_entity.pdbx_description
1 polymer ?
#
loop_
_entity_poly.entity_id
_entity_poly.type
_entity_poly.pdbx_seq_one_letter_code
_entity_poly.pdbx_strand_id
1 'polypeptide(L)' 'VKPSVVGTLDGKAGTKDPVEVVTDPNTKVELLDKDGNVIGSGTTDSTGHATITPTVPIPEGNVTVKATD' A
#
# COMPACT_ATOMS: atom_id res chain seq x y z
N VAL A 1 2.54 3.29 14.94
CA VAL A 1 3.68 2.88 14.09
C VAL A 1 3.41 3.33 12.67
N LYS A 2 4.39 3.93 12.04
CA LYS A 2 4.26 4.35 10.65
C LYS A 2 4.22 3.11 9.75
N PRO A 3 3.32 3.07 8.77
CA PRO A 3 3.28 1.96 7.84
C PRO A 3 4.53 1.93 6.96
N SER A 4 4.95 0.74 6.59
CA SER A 4 6.09 0.53 5.71
C SER A 4 5.71 -0.43 4.60
N VAL A 5 6.18 -0.15 3.40
CA VAL A 5 6.05 -1.09 2.29
C VAL A 5 7.19 -2.10 2.42
N VAL A 6 6.84 -3.38 2.43
CA VAL A 6 7.83 -4.45 2.48
C VAL A 6 8.30 -4.73 1.06
N GLY A 7 9.60 -4.64 0.84
CA GLY A 7 10.17 -4.78 -0.49
C GLY A 7 10.17 -3.44 -1.21
N THR A 8 10.37 -3.50 -2.50
CA THR A 8 10.49 -2.31 -3.33
C THR A 8 9.37 -2.24 -4.36
N LEU A 9 8.98 -1.03 -4.73
CA LEU A 9 8.06 -0.79 -5.84
C LEU A 9 8.80 -0.63 -7.18
N ASP A 10 10.11 -0.76 -7.17
CA ASP A 10 10.91 -0.68 -8.40
C ASP A 10 10.48 -1.78 -9.37
N GLY A 11 10.25 -1.39 -10.61
CA GLY A 11 9.81 -2.33 -11.63
C GLY A 11 8.32 -2.67 -11.58
N LYS A 12 7.58 -2.11 -10.64
CA LYS A 12 6.13 -2.36 -10.54
C LYS A 12 5.28 -1.27 -11.15
N ALA A 13 5.88 -0.18 -11.59
CA ALA A 13 5.13 0.89 -12.26
C ALA A 13 4.46 0.33 -13.52
N GLY A 14 3.20 0.67 -13.71
CA GLY A 14 2.41 0.16 -14.82
C GLY A 14 1.78 -1.21 -14.58
N THR A 15 2.02 -1.82 -13.42
CA THR A 15 1.45 -3.14 -13.08
C THR A 15 0.41 -3.00 -11.98
N LYS A 16 -0.37 -4.07 -11.78
CA LYS A 16 -1.30 -4.19 -10.66
C LYS A 16 -0.81 -5.27 -9.69
N ASP A 17 0.49 -5.48 -9.61
CA ASP A 17 1.07 -6.50 -8.74
C ASP A 17 0.77 -6.17 -7.29
N PRO A 18 0.51 -7.18 -6.44
CA PRO A 18 0.22 -6.94 -5.03
C PRO A 18 1.40 -6.26 -4.32
N VAL A 19 1.06 -5.38 -3.39
CA VAL A 19 2.03 -4.65 -2.56
C VAL A 19 1.83 -5.10 -1.12
N GLU A 20 2.92 -5.48 -0.44
CA GLU A 20 2.85 -5.84 0.97
C GLU A 20 3.16 -4.65 1.85
N VAL A 21 2.34 -4.45 2.88
CA VAL A 21 2.46 -3.35 3.83
C VAL A 21 2.51 -3.93 5.24
N VAL A 22 3.37 -3.36 6.07
CA VAL A 22 3.46 -3.72 7.50
C VAL A 22 3.20 -2.47 8.33
N THR A 23 2.28 -2.60 9.28
CA THR A 23 1.97 -1.54 10.24
C THR A 23 1.33 -2.18 11.48
N ASP A 24 0.58 -1.42 12.26
CA ASP A 24 -0.12 -1.96 13.42
C ASP A 24 -1.14 -3.02 13.00
N PRO A 25 -1.43 -4.01 13.87
CA PRO A 25 -2.44 -5.02 13.56
C PRO A 25 -3.84 -4.43 13.41
N ASN A 26 -4.66 -5.09 12.56
CA ASN A 26 -6.08 -4.77 12.41
C ASN A 26 -6.33 -3.31 12.02
N THR A 27 -5.46 -2.77 11.20
CA THR A 27 -5.45 -1.35 10.81
C THR A 27 -5.75 -1.23 9.33
N LYS A 28 -6.62 -0.29 8.97
CA LYS A 28 -6.90 -0.01 7.57
C LYS A 28 -5.72 0.70 6.94
N VAL A 29 -5.32 0.25 5.76
CA VAL A 29 -4.22 0.87 5.02
C VAL A 29 -4.66 1.18 3.59
N GLU A 30 -4.11 2.25 3.06
CA GLU A 30 -4.42 2.71 1.70
C GLU A 30 -3.13 3.07 0.98
N LEU A 31 -3.07 2.76 -0.31
CA LEU A 31 -2.02 3.24 -1.18
C LEU A 31 -2.53 4.49 -1.89
N LEU A 32 -1.75 5.54 -1.88
CA LEU A 32 -2.10 6.82 -2.51
C LEU A 32 -1.08 7.16 -3.57
N ASP A 33 -1.55 7.71 -4.68
CA ASP A 33 -0.66 8.24 -5.69
C ASP A 33 -0.12 9.61 -5.28
N LYS A 34 0.65 10.25 -6.15
CA LYS A 34 1.26 11.54 -5.86
C LYS A 34 0.23 12.66 -5.65
N ASP A 35 -0.97 12.47 -6.19
CA ASP A 35 -2.06 13.45 -6.09
C ASP A 35 -3.00 13.17 -4.92
N GLY A 36 -2.71 12.13 -4.14
CA GLY A 36 -3.53 11.75 -2.99
C GLY A 36 -4.72 10.87 -3.33
N ASN A 37 -4.79 10.34 -4.55
CA ASN A 37 -5.87 9.43 -4.93
C ASN A 37 -5.58 8.02 -4.41
N VAL A 38 -6.60 7.36 -3.88
CA VAL A 38 -6.47 5.98 -3.40
C VAL A 38 -6.38 5.04 -4.59
N ILE A 39 -5.29 4.30 -4.68
CA ILE A 39 -5.07 3.33 -5.75
C ILE A 39 -5.11 1.89 -5.25
N GLY A 40 -5.33 1.69 -3.97
CA GLY A 40 -5.50 0.37 -3.38
C GLY A 40 -5.76 0.50 -1.90
N SER A 41 -6.38 -0.53 -1.30
CA SER A 41 -6.66 -0.52 0.12
C SER A 41 -6.71 -1.94 0.66
N GLY A 42 -6.56 -2.05 1.97
CA GLY A 42 -6.64 -3.32 2.67
C GLY A 42 -6.65 -3.11 4.16
N THR A 43 -6.67 -4.21 4.90
CA THR A 43 -6.63 -4.16 6.36
C THR A 43 -5.56 -5.14 6.82
N THR A 44 -4.71 -4.70 7.74
CA THR A 44 -3.67 -5.58 8.28
C THR A 44 -4.31 -6.68 9.12
N ASP A 45 -3.63 -7.83 9.14
CA ASP A 45 -4.03 -8.96 9.96
C ASP A 45 -3.54 -8.79 11.40
N SER A 46 -3.67 -9.85 12.20
CA SER A 46 -3.25 -9.81 13.60
C SER A 46 -1.75 -9.66 13.78
N THR A 47 -0.97 -9.85 12.73
CA THR A 47 0.48 -9.68 12.76
C THR A 47 0.94 -8.36 12.14
N GLY A 48 0.00 -7.55 11.67
CA GLY A 48 0.32 -6.24 11.10
C GLY A 48 0.64 -6.25 9.62
N HIS A 49 0.36 -7.34 8.91
CA HIS A 49 0.63 -7.46 7.48
C HIS A 49 -0.63 -7.29 6.66
N ALA A 50 -0.52 -6.60 5.53
CA ALA A 50 -1.59 -6.50 4.54
C ALA A 50 -1.00 -6.67 3.15
N THR A 51 -1.72 -7.37 2.29
CA THR A 51 -1.38 -7.48 0.87
C THR A 51 -2.42 -6.68 0.11
N ILE A 52 -1.99 -5.62 -0.56
CA ILE A 52 -2.88 -4.71 -1.26
C ILE A 52 -2.71 -4.90 -2.76
N THR A 53 -3.81 -5.22 -3.43
CA THR A 53 -3.82 -5.30 -4.89
C THR A 53 -4.31 -3.95 -5.43
N PRO A 54 -3.48 -3.22 -6.19
CA PRO A 54 -3.90 -1.93 -6.72
C PRO A 54 -5.12 -2.08 -7.64
N THR A 55 -6.00 -1.09 -7.61
CA THR A 55 -7.20 -1.08 -8.47
C THR A 55 -6.90 -0.49 -9.85
N VAL A 56 -5.78 0.22 -9.96
CA VAL A 56 -5.28 0.79 -11.21
C VAL A 56 -3.79 0.49 -11.29
N PRO A 57 -3.17 0.56 -12.47
CA PRO A 57 -1.73 0.34 -12.56
C PRO A 57 -0.96 1.30 -11.67
N ILE A 58 0.06 0.79 -11.00
CA ILE A 58 0.89 1.60 -10.10
C ILE A 58 1.55 2.72 -10.92
N PRO A 59 1.36 3.99 -10.55
CA PRO A 59 1.96 5.08 -11.30
C PRO A 59 3.47 5.16 -11.05
N GLU A 60 4.18 5.78 -11.99
CA GLU A 60 5.55 6.17 -11.75
C GLU A 60 5.56 7.34 -10.76
N GLY A 61 6.62 7.42 -9.97
CA GLY A 61 6.78 8.48 -8.99
C GLY A 61 6.38 8.03 -7.59
N ASN A 62 5.99 8.97 -6.77
CA ASN A 62 5.77 8.70 -5.35
C ASN A 62 4.45 8.02 -5.08
N VAL A 63 4.52 6.93 -4.33
CA VAL A 63 3.36 6.23 -3.80
C VAL A 63 3.47 6.31 -2.28
N THR A 64 2.40 6.72 -1.62
CA THR A 64 2.35 6.88 -0.17
C THR A 64 1.43 5.84 0.44
N VAL A 65 1.82 5.31 1.59
CA VAL A 65 0.97 4.39 2.35
C VAL A 65 0.39 5.17 3.54
N LYS A 66 -0.93 5.12 3.68
CA LYS A 66 -1.63 5.75 4.79
C LYS A 66 -2.30 4.68 5.64
N ALA A 67 -2.07 4.73 6.95
CA ALA A 67 -2.72 3.83 7.90
C ALA A 67 -3.72 4.62 8.73
N THR A 68 -4.89 4.04 8.97
CA THR A 68 -5.94 4.65 9.76
C THR A 68 -6.48 3.62 10.75
N ASP A 69 -6.39 3.96 12.01
CA ASP A 69 -6.95 3.10 13.08
C ASP A 69 -8.46 3.13 13.08
#